data_58e66c0b70824278bfb18c20f260f60c
#
_entry.id   58e66c0b70824278bfb18c20f260f60c
#
_cell.length_a   1.000
_cell.length_b   1.000
_cell.length_c   1.000
_cell.angle_alpha   90.00
_cell.angle_beta   90.00
_cell.angle_gamma   90.00
#
_symmetry.space_group_name_H-M   'P 1'
#
loop_
_entity.id
_entity.type
_entity.pdbx_description
1 polymer ?
#
loop_
_entity_poly.entity_id
_entity_poly.type
_entity_poly.pdbx_seq_one_letter_code
_entity_poly.pdbx_strand_id
1 'polypeptide(L)'
;MSYFGQQYPLYYPRSISGYEKVKIITMNQMTMTETEQLTKAIVIFGATGDLCKRKLIPALHELWQNDLLPENFTIVGASRTVHTGDTWNHHLGDYPEEFRNWLEYVPCDLSQAPTLRALDHIADDVTYFLSVPPERYEDAILNLKEAGLIDDPDRSRVVIEKPFGHDLKSAEKLQDLVQANLREKQVYRIDHYLGKDTVSNIIATRFSNVLLEPLWNRQYIDEVQIFATEKIGVEGRAQYYEGSGAVRDMLQNHMLQVLALLAMDAPCKLDAKEIRREKVKVLAAARMGSKYIAGQYEGYREEQGVGVGSETPTFCAGDIYIDNWRWEGVPFHFMTGKKLPYQCVEVVIKLKAPPLNLFDGHEYNDRIVMRFQPDAHMDIRIDIKSPGLL
;
A
#
# COMPACT_ATOMS: atom_id res chain seq x y z
N MET A 1 22.83 -4.68 62.82
CA MET A 1 21.74 -4.06 62.08
C MET A 1 22.28 -3.67 60.70
N SER A 2 22.46 -4.55 59.76
CA SER A 2 21.60 -5.25 58.82
C SER A 2 20.57 -4.32 58.17
N TYR A 3 20.77 -4.12 56.86
CA TYR A 3 19.87 -4.02 55.74
C TYR A 3 20.37 -2.96 54.73
N PHE A 4 20.80 -3.41 53.61
CA PHE A 4 20.40 -3.13 52.23
C PHE A 4 21.53 -3.54 51.25
N GLY A 5 21.43 -4.74 50.75
CA GLY A 5 22.18 -5.20 49.57
C GLY A 5 21.18 -5.79 48.62
N GLN A 6 20.71 -5.03 47.63
CA GLN A 6 20.16 -5.58 46.40
C GLN A 6 21.00 -5.06 45.23
N GLN A 7 21.78 -5.98 44.71
CA GLN A 7 22.53 -5.80 43.48
C GLN A 7 21.58 -5.75 42.30
N TYR A 8 21.62 -4.66 41.54
CA TYR A 8 21.06 -4.62 40.18
C TYR A 8 22.12 -5.19 39.23
N PRO A 9 21.80 -6.18 38.39
CA PRO A 9 22.74 -6.66 37.39
C PRO A 9 22.93 -5.60 36.30
N LEU A 10 24.18 -5.15 36.16
CA LEU A 10 24.61 -4.33 35.03
C LEU A 10 24.51 -5.20 33.77
N TYR A 11 23.69 -4.75 32.83
CA TYR A 11 23.58 -5.33 31.50
C TYR A 11 24.82 -4.96 30.67
N TYR A 12 25.71 -5.92 30.46
CA TYR A 12 26.75 -5.80 29.43
C TYR A 12 26.16 -6.25 28.08
N PRO A 13 26.30 -5.47 27.01
CA PRO A 13 25.87 -5.92 25.70
C PRO A 13 26.80 -7.03 25.19
N ARG A 14 26.31 -8.25 25.08
CA ARG A 14 26.97 -9.30 24.28
C ARG A 14 26.75 -8.95 22.80
N SER A 15 27.84 -9.09 22.04
CA SER A 15 27.92 -8.91 20.59
C SER A 15 26.72 -9.50 19.84
N ILE A 16 26.08 -8.65 19.04
CA ILE A 16 24.97 -9.02 18.17
C ILE A 16 25.55 -9.70 16.92
N SER A 17 25.56 -11.01 16.90
CA SER A 17 25.61 -11.79 15.67
C SER A 17 24.37 -12.69 15.68
N GLY A 18 23.46 -12.45 14.75
CA GLY A 18 22.26 -13.27 14.52
C GLY A 18 20.96 -12.50 14.72
N TYR A 19 20.35 -12.11 13.61
CA TYR A 19 18.94 -11.75 13.59
C TYR A 19 18.11 -13.00 13.92
N GLU A 20 17.67 -13.15 15.16
CA GLU A 20 16.58 -14.07 15.45
C GLU A 20 15.30 -13.48 14.85
N LYS A 21 14.72 -14.23 13.92
CA LYS A 21 13.42 -13.96 13.35
C LYS A 21 12.41 -13.83 14.50
N VAL A 22 11.83 -12.66 14.68
CA VAL A 22 10.68 -12.47 15.54
C VAL A 22 9.59 -13.44 15.05
N LYS A 23 9.34 -14.48 15.82
CA LYS A 23 8.26 -15.42 15.55
C LYS A 23 6.95 -14.66 15.72
N ILE A 24 6.30 -14.32 14.61
CA ILE A 24 4.91 -13.87 14.65
C ILE A 24 4.11 -15.05 15.22
N ILE A 25 3.66 -14.91 16.46
CA ILE A 25 2.75 -15.89 17.07
C ILE A 25 1.42 -15.73 16.35
N THR A 26 1.19 -16.53 15.33
CA THR A 26 -0.15 -16.78 14.81
C THR A 26 -0.91 -17.56 15.87
N MET A 27 -1.72 -16.87 16.67
CA MET A 27 -2.74 -17.52 17.49
C MET A 27 -3.79 -18.10 16.53
N ASN A 28 -3.64 -19.36 16.20
CA ASN A 28 -4.74 -20.30 15.90
C ASN A 28 -4.16 -21.71 15.72
N GLN A 29 -3.80 -22.35 16.83
CA GLN A 29 -3.91 -23.81 16.93
C GLN A 29 -5.27 -24.12 17.55
N MET A 30 -6.33 -23.98 16.75
CA MET A 30 -7.52 -24.76 16.97
C MET A 30 -7.25 -26.15 16.39
N THR A 31 -7.37 -27.18 17.21
CA THR A 31 -7.39 -28.58 16.82
C THR A 31 -8.34 -28.74 15.63
N MET A 32 -7.78 -28.95 14.45
CA MET A 32 -8.53 -29.29 13.26
C MET A 32 -8.98 -30.76 13.40
N THR A 33 -10.25 -30.95 13.69
CA THR A 33 -10.97 -32.13 13.20
C THR A 33 -10.82 -32.15 11.68
N GLU A 34 -10.72 -33.33 11.05
CA GLU A 34 -10.69 -33.56 9.60
C GLU A 34 -11.87 -32.85 8.92
N THR A 35 -11.74 -31.56 8.68
CA THR A 35 -12.55 -30.79 7.75
C THR A 35 -11.85 -30.94 6.41
N GLU A 36 -12.53 -31.41 5.40
CA GLU A 36 -12.09 -31.33 4.00
C GLU A 36 -11.47 -29.97 3.77
N GLN A 37 -10.17 -29.94 3.45
CA GLN A 37 -9.47 -28.69 3.23
C GLN A 37 -10.09 -28.04 1.99
N LEU A 38 -10.80 -26.92 2.17
CA LEU A 38 -11.42 -26.16 1.09
C LEU A 38 -10.39 -25.83 0.00
N THR A 39 -10.74 -26.12 -1.23
CA THR A 39 -9.92 -25.73 -2.38
C THR A 39 -10.00 -24.23 -2.56
N LYS A 40 -8.86 -23.61 -2.94
CA LYS A 40 -8.76 -22.16 -3.13
C LYS A 40 -8.21 -21.84 -4.50
N ALA A 41 -8.69 -20.76 -5.11
CA ALA A 41 -8.17 -20.29 -6.37
C ALA A 41 -8.03 -18.77 -6.42
N ILE A 42 -7.07 -18.31 -7.22
CA ILE A 42 -7.03 -16.95 -7.74
C ILE A 42 -7.28 -16.97 -9.23
N VAL A 43 -8.31 -16.26 -9.68
CA VAL A 43 -8.64 -16.07 -11.09
C VAL A 43 -8.15 -14.69 -11.52
N ILE A 44 -7.19 -14.63 -12.43
CA ILE A 44 -6.59 -13.39 -12.91
C ILE A 44 -7.22 -13.05 -14.26
N PHE A 45 -8.12 -12.06 -14.27
CA PHE A 45 -8.64 -11.51 -15.51
C PHE A 45 -7.60 -10.61 -16.17
N GLY A 46 -7.47 -10.71 -17.51
CA GLY A 46 -6.38 -10.04 -18.23
C GLY A 46 -5.07 -10.82 -18.15
N ALA A 47 -5.15 -12.14 -18.06
CA ALA A 47 -4.01 -13.04 -17.87
C ALA A 47 -2.94 -13.00 -18.96
N THR A 48 -3.24 -12.47 -20.16
CA THR A 48 -2.29 -12.26 -21.25
C THR A 48 -1.63 -10.87 -21.21
N GLY A 49 -2.00 -10.04 -20.23
CA GLY A 49 -1.49 -8.68 -20.08
C GLY A 49 -0.13 -8.60 -19.39
N ASP A 50 0.49 -7.43 -19.53
CA ASP A 50 1.83 -7.14 -18.99
C ASP A 50 1.88 -7.23 -17.46
N LEU A 51 0.84 -6.76 -16.76
CA LEU A 51 0.77 -6.83 -15.28
C LEU A 51 0.79 -8.29 -14.79
N CYS A 52 0.00 -9.16 -15.41
CA CYS A 52 -0.02 -10.58 -15.05
C CYS A 52 1.37 -11.20 -15.23
N LYS A 53 1.95 -11.05 -16.43
CA LYS A 53 3.24 -11.65 -16.77
C LYS A 53 4.40 -11.13 -15.94
N ARG A 54 4.49 -9.80 -15.73
CA ARG A 54 5.67 -9.18 -15.11
C ARG A 54 5.57 -9.00 -13.60
N LYS A 55 4.37 -9.09 -13.03
CA LYS A 55 4.17 -8.81 -11.61
C LYS A 55 3.41 -9.90 -10.87
N LEU A 56 2.21 -10.29 -11.37
CA LEU A 56 1.36 -11.19 -10.58
C LEU A 56 1.92 -12.62 -10.55
N ILE A 57 2.27 -13.18 -11.70
CA ILE A 57 2.83 -14.55 -11.75
C ILE A 57 4.18 -14.64 -11.04
N PRO A 58 5.14 -13.71 -11.24
CA PRO A 58 6.38 -13.73 -10.44
C PRO A 58 6.13 -13.64 -8.93
N ALA A 59 5.19 -12.81 -8.47
CA ALA A 59 4.86 -12.71 -7.04
C ALA A 59 4.22 -13.99 -6.50
N LEU A 60 3.32 -14.64 -7.27
CA LEU A 60 2.72 -15.92 -6.91
C LEU A 60 3.76 -17.04 -6.88
N HIS A 61 4.72 -17.03 -7.80
CA HIS A 61 5.84 -17.96 -7.81
C HIS A 61 6.73 -17.78 -6.58
N GLU A 62 7.03 -16.53 -6.18
CA GLU A 62 7.78 -16.25 -4.96
C GLU A 62 7.05 -16.74 -3.70
N LEU A 63 5.72 -16.51 -3.63
CA LEU A 63 4.89 -17.05 -2.54
C LEU A 63 4.92 -18.58 -2.51
N TRP A 64 4.83 -19.23 -3.67
CA TRP A 64 4.93 -20.67 -3.81
C TRP A 64 6.30 -21.20 -3.34
N GLN A 65 7.40 -20.58 -3.75
CA GLN A 65 8.76 -20.97 -3.35
C GLN A 65 9.01 -20.86 -1.84
N ASN A 66 8.26 -20.00 -1.15
CA ASN A 66 8.37 -19.79 0.29
C ASN A 66 7.29 -20.53 1.11
N ASP A 67 6.56 -21.48 0.50
CA ASP A 67 5.47 -22.26 1.12
C ASP A 67 4.38 -21.37 1.77
N LEU A 68 4.11 -20.21 1.15
CA LEU A 68 3.11 -19.24 1.63
C LEU A 68 1.75 -19.39 0.94
N LEU A 69 1.64 -20.21 -0.11
CA LEU A 69 0.36 -20.56 -0.72
C LEU A 69 -0.24 -21.79 -0.03
N PRO A 70 -1.59 -21.88 0.08
CA PRO A 70 -2.24 -23.07 0.58
C PRO A 70 -1.94 -24.31 -0.29
N GLU A 71 -1.90 -25.50 0.29
CA GLU A 71 -1.61 -26.76 -0.44
C GLU A 71 -2.60 -27.02 -1.60
N ASN A 72 -3.90 -26.69 -1.42
CA ASN A 72 -4.96 -26.86 -2.42
C ASN A 72 -5.26 -25.51 -3.10
N PHE A 73 -4.28 -24.92 -3.75
CA PHE A 73 -4.40 -23.62 -4.40
C PHE A 73 -4.18 -23.71 -5.90
N THR A 74 -5.08 -23.11 -6.69
CA THR A 74 -4.98 -23.04 -8.16
C THR A 74 -4.86 -21.61 -8.62
N ILE A 75 -3.97 -21.35 -9.57
CA ILE A 75 -3.78 -20.04 -10.22
C ILE A 75 -4.38 -20.13 -11.60
N VAL A 76 -5.49 -19.42 -11.83
CA VAL A 76 -6.25 -19.46 -13.08
C VAL A 76 -6.06 -18.19 -13.88
N GLY A 77 -5.47 -18.30 -15.05
CA GLY A 77 -5.47 -17.20 -16.02
C GLY A 77 -6.78 -17.16 -16.81
N ALA A 78 -7.37 -15.98 -16.92
CA ALA A 78 -8.62 -15.77 -17.63
C ALA A 78 -8.51 -14.60 -18.62
N SER A 79 -8.74 -14.82 -19.91
CA SER A 79 -8.85 -13.76 -20.92
C SER A 79 -9.59 -14.23 -22.17
N ARG A 80 -9.87 -13.28 -23.08
CA ARG A 80 -10.57 -13.55 -24.35
C ARG A 80 -9.73 -14.36 -25.34
N THR A 81 -8.41 -14.29 -25.24
CA THR A 81 -7.51 -15.02 -26.11
C THR A 81 -7.63 -16.51 -25.81
N VAL A 82 -7.78 -17.31 -26.83
CA VAL A 82 -7.81 -18.78 -26.66
C VAL A 82 -6.39 -19.30 -26.53
N HIS A 83 -6.06 -19.78 -25.34
CA HIS A 83 -4.82 -20.51 -25.06
C HIS A 83 -5.16 -21.89 -24.52
N THR A 84 -4.31 -22.87 -24.81
CA THR A 84 -4.22 -24.09 -23.99
C THR A 84 -3.39 -23.78 -22.73
N GLY A 85 -3.44 -24.63 -21.71
CA GLY A 85 -2.56 -24.47 -20.54
C GLY A 85 -1.08 -24.36 -20.95
N ASP A 86 -0.63 -25.21 -21.87
CA ASP A 86 0.76 -25.20 -22.35
C ASP A 86 1.13 -23.91 -23.08
N THR A 87 0.27 -23.40 -23.97
CA THR A 87 0.54 -22.16 -24.71
C THR A 87 0.52 -20.93 -23.80
N TRP A 88 -0.31 -20.93 -22.76
CA TRP A 88 -0.30 -19.86 -21.76
C TRP A 88 0.95 -19.94 -20.88
N ASN A 89 1.33 -21.13 -20.41
CA ASN A 89 2.56 -21.35 -19.65
C ASN A 89 3.78 -20.85 -20.43
N HIS A 90 3.86 -21.17 -21.72
CA HIS A 90 4.93 -20.65 -22.57
C HIS A 90 4.89 -19.11 -22.72
N HIS A 91 3.69 -18.51 -22.78
CA HIS A 91 3.54 -17.05 -22.79
C HIS A 91 4.06 -16.38 -21.52
N LEU A 92 3.85 -17.00 -20.35
CA LEU A 92 4.29 -16.44 -19.06
C LEU A 92 5.81 -16.42 -18.91
N GLY A 93 6.53 -17.39 -19.46
CA GLY A 93 7.96 -17.50 -19.35
C GLY A 93 8.43 -18.85 -18.80
N ASP A 94 9.68 -18.92 -18.38
CA ASP A 94 10.27 -20.17 -17.90
C ASP A 94 10.11 -20.30 -16.37
N TYR A 95 9.23 -21.23 -15.97
CA TYR A 95 8.96 -21.59 -14.58
C TYR A 95 9.18 -23.09 -14.37
N PRO A 96 9.52 -23.55 -13.15
CA PRO A 96 9.62 -24.98 -12.80
C PRO A 96 8.31 -25.73 -13.10
N GLU A 97 8.44 -27.00 -13.48
CA GLU A 97 7.26 -27.84 -13.80
C GLU A 97 6.32 -27.97 -12.60
N GLU A 98 6.88 -28.07 -11.40
CA GLU A 98 6.14 -28.15 -10.14
C GLU A 98 5.23 -26.94 -9.94
N PHE A 99 5.70 -25.72 -10.26
CA PHE A 99 4.87 -24.52 -10.21
C PHE A 99 3.87 -24.45 -11.36
N ARG A 100 4.24 -24.91 -12.57
CA ARG A 100 3.33 -24.93 -13.72
C ARG A 100 2.10 -25.81 -13.45
N ASN A 101 2.21 -26.86 -12.67
CA ASN A 101 1.09 -27.71 -12.27
C ASN A 101 0.03 -26.98 -11.42
N TRP A 102 0.34 -25.79 -10.90
CA TRP A 102 -0.59 -24.91 -10.19
C TRP A 102 -1.30 -23.92 -11.11
N LEU A 103 -0.91 -23.89 -12.41
CA LEU A 103 -1.40 -22.92 -13.38
C LEU A 103 -2.46 -23.56 -14.29
N GLU A 104 -3.63 -22.95 -14.33
CA GLU A 104 -4.71 -23.30 -15.25
C GLU A 104 -5.08 -22.09 -16.10
N TYR A 105 -5.69 -22.34 -17.26
CA TYR A 105 -6.15 -21.27 -18.14
C TYR A 105 -7.57 -21.51 -18.64
N VAL A 106 -8.43 -20.51 -18.48
CA VAL A 106 -9.82 -20.55 -18.91
C VAL A 106 -10.08 -19.40 -19.90
N PRO A 107 -10.33 -19.69 -21.19
CA PRO A 107 -10.72 -18.65 -22.14
C PRO A 107 -12.16 -18.18 -21.83
N CYS A 108 -12.28 -16.88 -21.48
CA CYS A 108 -13.58 -16.27 -21.23
C CYS A 108 -13.54 -14.77 -21.50
N ASP A 109 -14.71 -14.17 -21.77
CA ASP A 109 -14.86 -12.74 -21.97
C ASP A 109 -15.57 -12.12 -20.76
N LEU A 110 -14.85 -11.27 -20.04
CA LEU A 110 -15.35 -10.56 -18.86
C LEU A 110 -16.58 -9.67 -19.16
N SER A 111 -16.81 -9.32 -20.41
CA SER A 111 -18.01 -8.58 -20.86
C SER A 111 -19.21 -9.47 -21.16
N GLN A 112 -19.11 -10.80 -21.00
CA GLN A 112 -20.14 -11.76 -21.34
C GLN A 112 -20.33 -12.78 -20.22
N ALA A 113 -21.32 -12.58 -19.36
CA ALA A 113 -21.62 -13.45 -18.22
C ALA A 113 -21.72 -14.95 -18.56
N PRO A 114 -22.31 -15.37 -19.71
CA PRO A 114 -22.34 -16.80 -20.06
C PRO A 114 -20.98 -17.47 -20.19
N THR A 115 -19.94 -16.72 -20.65
CA THR A 115 -18.59 -17.27 -20.79
C THR A 115 -17.88 -17.43 -19.45
N LEU A 116 -18.27 -16.62 -18.44
CA LEU A 116 -17.72 -16.67 -17.08
C LEU A 116 -18.17 -17.91 -16.31
N ARG A 117 -19.26 -18.56 -16.70
CA ARG A 117 -19.71 -19.81 -16.07
C ARG A 117 -18.70 -20.96 -16.21
N ALA A 118 -17.74 -20.85 -17.12
CA ALA A 118 -16.61 -21.76 -17.19
C ALA A 118 -15.71 -21.73 -15.96
N LEU A 119 -15.83 -20.68 -15.14
CA LEU A 119 -15.12 -20.50 -13.85
C LEU A 119 -15.93 -21.03 -12.65
N ASP A 120 -17.15 -21.48 -12.89
CA ASP A 120 -17.97 -22.12 -11.84
C ASP A 120 -17.30 -23.44 -11.39
N HIS A 121 -17.33 -23.70 -10.11
CA HIS A 121 -16.72 -24.89 -9.50
C HIS A 121 -15.20 -25.04 -9.62
N ILE A 122 -14.47 -23.97 -9.98
CA ILE A 122 -13.00 -24.00 -10.05
C ILE A 122 -12.37 -24.25 -8.68
N ALA A 123 -12.98 -23.70 -7.63
CA ALA A 123 -12.60 -23.91 -6.24
C ALA A 123 -13.76 -23.52 -5.29
N ASP A 124 -13.65 -23.93 -4.03
CA ASP A 124 -14.62 -23.57 -2.98
C ASP A 124 -14.50 -22.11 -2.53
N ASP A 125 -13.31 -21.53 -2.62
CA ASP A 125 -12.98 -20.17 -2.20
C ASP A 125 -12.17 -19.49 -3.31
N VAL A 126 -12.75 -18.47 -3.97
CA VAL A 126 -12.18 -17.87 -5.17
C VAL A 126 -11.90 -16.37 -4.98
N THR A 127 -10.71 -15.95 -5.35
CA THR A 127 -10.32 -14.55 -5.46
C THR A 127 -10.25 -14.13 -6.92
N TYR A 128 -11.13 -13.24 -7.36
CA TYR A 128 -11.16 -12.68 -8.71
C TYR A 128 -10.31 -11.41 -8.77
N PHE A 129 -9.19 -11.48 -9.45
CA PHE A 129 -8.25 -10.35 -9.61
C PHE A 129 -8.51 -9.64 -10.95
N LEU A 130 -8.95 -8.38 -10.89
CA LEU A 130 -9.28 -7.58 -12.07
C LEU A 130 -8.01 -6.87 -12.62
N SER A 131 -7.12 -7.63 -13.30
CA SER A 131 -5.96 -7.08 -14.01
C SER A 131 -6.34 -6.59 -15.42
N VAL A 132 -7.36 -5.73 -15.47
CA VAL A 132 -7.95 -5.17 -16.70
C VAL A 132 -8.01 -3.64 -16.60
N PRO A 133 -8.16 -2.92 -17.73
CA PRO A 133 -8.34 -1.47 -17.69
C PRO A 133 -9.53 -1.05 -16.82
N PRO A 134 -9.43 0.10 -16.12
CA PRO A 134 -10.47 0.56 -15.18
C PRO A 134 -11.86 0.70 -15.79
N GLU A 135 -11.94 1.01 -17.08
CA GLU A 135 -13.20 1.14 -17.84
C GLU A 135 -13.98 -0.18 -17.92
N ARG A 136 -13.32 -1.31 -17.57
CA ARG A 136 -13.93 -2.64 -17.55
C ARG A 136 -14.43 -3.08 -16.19
N TYR A 137 -14.19 -2.32 -15.11
CA TYR A 137 -14.58 -2.74 -13.77
C TYR A 137 -16.08 -2.84 -13.59
N GLU A 138 -16.85 -1.91 -14.18
CA GLU A 138 -18.32 -1.94 -14.16
C GLU A 138 -18.86 -3.22 -14.81
N ASP A 139 -18.47 -3.47 -16.06
CA ASP A 139 -18.85 -4.68 -16.80
C ASP A 139 -18.43 -5.95 -16.04
N ALA A 140 -17.21 -5.96 -15.50
CA ALA A 140 -16.66 -7.10 -14.77
C ALA A 140 -17.52 -7.48 -13.56
N ILE A 141 -17.87 -6.50 -12.73
CA ILE A 141 -18.64 -6.73 -11.50
C ILE A 141 -20.05 -7.20 -11.85
N LEU A 142 -20.72 -6.56 -12.83
CA LEU A 142 -22.06 -6.93 -13.25
C LEU A 142 -22.11 -8.33 -13.84
N ASN A 143 -21.16 -8.70 -14.70
CA ASN A 143 -21.15 -10.01 -15.34
C ASN A 143 -20.72 -11.13 -14.37
N LEU A 144 -19.80 -10.86 -13.42
CA LEU A 144 -19.49 -11.80 -12.33
C LEU A 144 -20.72 -12.07 -11.45
N LYS A 145 -21.54 -11.03 -11.20
CA LYS A 145 -22.78 -11.16 -10.45
C LYS A 145 -23.84 -11.94 -11.23
N GLU A 146 -24.03 -11.62 -12.51
CA GLU A 146 -24.97 -12.35 -13.38
C GLU A 146 -24.59 -13.82 -13.57
N ALA A 147 -23.29 -14.11 -13.58
CA ALA A 147 -22.78 -15.49 -13.64
C ALA A 147 -22.93 -16.26 -12.31
N GLY A 148 -23.30 -15.59 -11.21
CA GLY A 148 -23.42 -16.19 -9.88
C GLY A 148 -22.10 -16.37 -9.12
N LEU A 149 -20.98 -15.90 -9.68
CA LEU A 149 -19.63 -16.18 -9.18
C LEU A 149 -19.24 -15.38 -7.91
N ILE A 150 -20.00 -14.35 -7.58
CA ILE A 150 -19.76 -13.49 -6.40
C ILE A 150 -20.94 -13.45 -5.43
N ASP A 151 -21.83 -14.43 -5.50
CA ASP A 151 -23.05 -14.47 -4.67
C ASP A 151 -22.76 -14.86 -3.21
N ASP A 152 -21.80 -15.74 -2.99
CA ASP A 152 -21.40 -16.12 -1.63
C ASP A 152 -20.29 -15.19 -1.11
N PRO A 153 -20.59 -14.32 -0.11
CA PRO A 153 -19.64 -13.35 0.40
C PRO A 153 -18.57 -13.96 1.32
N ASP A 154 -18.66 -15.23 1.67
CA ASP A 154 -17.66 -15.92 2.46
C ASP A 154 -16.67 -16.71 1.60
N ARG A 155 -17.06 -17.01 0.34
CA ARG A 155 -16.30 -17.82 -0.60
C ARG A 155 -15.80 -17.09 -1.84
N SER A 156 -16.18 -15.83 -2.04
CA SER A 156 -15.75 -15.04 -3.20
C SER A 156 -15.20 -13.68 -2.80
N ARG A 157 -14.15 -13.25 -3.48
CA ARG A 157 -13.50 -11.95 -3.29
C ARG A 157 -13.19 -11.33 -4.64
N VAL A 158 -13.27 -10.00 -4.71
CA VAL A 158 -12.91 -9.23 -5.91
C VAL A 158 -11.81 -8.25 -5.55
N VAL A 159 -10.70 -8.35 -6.27
CA VAL A 159 -9.55 -7.47 -6.14
C VAL A 159 -9.57 -6.45 -7.27
N ILE A 160 -9.59 -5.17 -6.92
CA ILE A 160 -9.67 -4.05 -7.84
C ILE A 160 -8.38 -3.24 -7.75
N GLU A 161 -7.71 -3.07 -8.89
CA GLU A 161 -6.50 -2.26 -9.04
C GLU A 161 -6.83 -0.76 -9.15
N LYS A 162 -5.83 0.07 -8.88
CA LYS A 162 -5.96 1.50 -9.16
C LYS A 162 -5.93 1.79 -10.67
N PRO A 163 -6.62 2.86 -11.14
CA PRO A 163 -7.40 3.82 -10.34
C PRO A 163 -8.80 3.33 -10.03
N PHE A 164 -9.31 3.72 -8.85
CA PHE A 164 -10.72 3.52 -8.48
C PHE A 164 -11.51 4.78 -8.84
N GLY A 165 -11.91 4.88 -10.10
CA GLY A 165 -12.38 6.12 -10.72
C GLY A 165 -11.24 7.08 -11.08
N HIS A 166 -11.53 8.08 -11.91
CA HIS A 166 -10.59 9.12 -12.33
C HIS A 166 -10.84 10.48 -11.66
N ASP A 167 -12.02 10.66 -11.07
CA ASP A 167 -12.44 11.80 -10.26
C ASP A 167 -13.43 11.35 -9.18
N LEU A 168 -13.87 12.28 -8.31
CA LEU A 168 -14.78 11.95 -7.23
C LEU A 168 -16.09 11.33 -7.75
N LYS A 169 -16.69 11.93 -8.79
CA LYS A 169 -17.96 11.46 -9.33
C LYS A 169 -17.90 10.05 -9.90
N SER A 170 -16.85 9.73 -10.63
CA SER A 170 -16.63 8.39 -11.18
C SER A 170 -16.27 7.38 -10.11
N ALA A 171 -15.55 7.81 -9.06
CA ALA A 171 -15.25 6.97 -7.90
C ALA A 171 -16.51 6.65 -7.08
N GLU A 172 -17.39 7.65 -6.87
CA GLU A 172 -18.70 7.46 -6.21
C GLU A 172 -19.58 6.50 -7.02
N LYS A 173 -19.69 6.71 -8.34
CA LYS A 173 -20.45 5.80 -9.23
C LYS A 173 -19.95 4.35 -9.14
N LEU A 174 -18.64 4.16 -9.21
CA LEU A 174 -18.04 2.82 -9.08
C LEU A 174 -18.26 2.24 -7.67
N GLN A 175 -18.17 3.07 -6.64
CA GLN A 175 -18.44 2.66 -5.26
C GLN A 175 -19.89 2.21 -5.06
N ASP A 176 -20.86 2.96 -5.59
CA ASP A 176 -22.27 2.60 -5.53
C ASP A 176 -22.53 1.27 -6.23
N LEU A 177 -21.93 1.06 -7.41
CA LEU A 177 -22.03 -0.18 -8.15
C LEU A 177 -21.43 -1.36 -7.36
N VAL A 178 -20.27 -1.16 -6.77
CA VAL A 178 -19.61 -2.18 -5.93
C VAL A 178 -20.49 -2.54 -4.73
N GLN A 179 -21.03 -1.54 -4.02
CA GLN A 179 -21.89 -1.78 -2.85
C GLN A 179 -23.22 -2.44 -3.19
N ALA A 180 -23.76 -2.16 -4.38
CA ALA A 180 -25.00 -2.80 -4.85
C ALA A 180 -24.82 -4.31 -5.13
N ASN A 181 -23.62 -4.76 -5.50
CA ASN A 181 -23.35 -6.12 -5.95
C ASN A 181 -22.48 -6.96 -5.01
N LEU A 182 -21.71 -6.34 -4.13
CA LEU A 182 -20.72 -6.99 -3.26
C LEU A 182 -20.85 -6.50 -1.82
N ARG A 183 -20.54 -7.37 -0.86
CA ARG A 183 -20.32 -6.97 0.53
C ARG A 183 -18.91 -6.40 0.69
N GLU A 184 -18.71 -5.44 1.60
CA GLU A 184 -17.39 -4.82 1.82
C GLU A 184 -16.29 -5.86 2.15
N LYS A 185 -16.61 -6.95 2.81
CA LYS A 185 -15.67 -8.04 3.10
C LYS A 185 -15.17 -8.81 1.86
N GLN A 186 -15.89 -8.68 0.73
CA GLN A 186 -15.49 -9.30 -0.54
C GLN A 186 -14.58 -8.40 -1.38
N VAL A 187 -14.48 -7.10 -1.07
CA VAL A 187 -13.82 -6.13 -1.94
C VAL A 187 -12.45 -5.74 -1.41
N TYR A 188 -11.44 -5.93 -2.22
CA TYR A 188 -10.05 -5.57 -1.94
C TYR A 188 -9.59 -4.52 -2.94
N ARG A 189 -9.49 -3.27 -2.51
CA ARG A 189 -8.93 -2.17 -3.30
C ARG A 189 -7.44 -2.10 -3.02
N ILE A 190 -6.62 -2.32 -4.05
CA ILE A 190 -5.18 -2.39 -3.88
C ILE A 190 -4.57 -0.99 -3.88
N ASP A 191 -3.78 -0.72 -2.85
CA ASP A 191 -2.75 0.30 -2.86
C ASP A 191 -1.39 -0.37 -2.53
N HIS A 192 -0.50 -0.43 -3.52
CA HIS A 192 0.76 -1.14 -3.39
C HIS A 192 1.73 -0.51 -2.35
N TYR A 193 1.50 0.73 -1.91
CA TYR A 193 2.25 1.32 -0.81
C TYR A 193 1.91 0.65 0.52
N LEU A 194 0.65 0.28 0.73
CA LEU A 194 0.23 -0.44 1.93
C LEU A 194 0.77 -1.87 2.02
N GLY A 195 1.15 -2.46 0.88
CA GLY A 195 1.79 -3.77 0.81
C GLY A 195 3.29 -3.74 1.11
N LYS A 196 3.91 -2.57 1.32
CA LYS A 196 5.32 -2.47 1.67
C LYS A 196 5.49 -2.66 3.18
N ASP A 197 6.38 -3.55 3.59
CA ASP A 197 6.72 -3.81 5.00
C ASP A 197 7.06 -2.53 5.75
N THR A 198 7.76 -1.63 5.09
CA THR A 198 8.17 -0.34 5.66
C THR A 198 7.00 0.60 5.95
N VAL A 199 5.94 0.57 5.16
CA VAL A 199 4.72 1.35 5.42
C VAL A 199 3.90 0.70 6.55
N SER A 200 3.80 -0.63 6.58
CA SER A 200 3.17 -1.35 7.70
C SER A 200 3.94 -1.16 9.01
N ASN A 201 5.25 -0.95 8.95
CA ASN A 201 6.08 -0.61 10.11
C ASN A 201 5.71 0.72 10.78
N ILE A 202 5.01 1.64 10.13
CA ILE A 202 4.49 2.86 10.78
C ILE A 202 3.62 2.47 11.98
N ILE A 203 2.73 1.48 11.81
CA ILE A 203 1.84 0.99 12.87
C ILE A 203 2.65 0.38 14.02
N ALA A 204 3.60 -0.51 13.69
CA ALA A 204 4.46 -1.15 14.67
C ALA A 204 5.32 -0.11 15.42
N THR A 205 5.94 0.81 14.70
CA THR A 205 6.77 1.88 15.28
C THR A 205 5.99 2.72 16.27
N ARG A 206 4.79 3.12 15.92
CA ARG A 206 3.97 3.97 16.77
C ARG A 206 3.41 3.22 17.98
N PHE A 207 2.78 2.09 17.75
CA PHE A 207 1.92 1.46 18.77
C PHE A 207 2.58 0.33 19.57
N SER A 208 3.82 -0.07 19.21
CA SER A 208 4.59 -1.00 20.04
C SER A 208 5.70 -0.31 20.86
N ASN A 209 5.89 1.01 20.70
CA ASN A 209 6.95 1.75 21.39
C ASN A 209 6.39 2.81 22.33
N VAL A 210 6.50 2.57 23.64
CA VAL A 210 6.03 3.47 24.68
C VAL A 210 6.69 4.85 24.65
N LEU A 211 7.88 4.99 24.07
CA LEU A 211 8.57 6.27 23.93
C LEU A 211 8.02 7.15 22.80
N LEU A 212 7.47 6.56 21.75
CA LEU A 212 7.11 7.29 20.53
C LEU A 212 5.66 7.80 20.56
N GLU A 213 4.70 6.97 20.89
CA GLU A 213 3.28 7.37 20.84
C GLU A 213 2.93 8.59 21.71
N PRO A 214 3.48 8.79 22.94
CA PRO A 214 3.25 10.00 23.70
C PRO A 214 3.74 11.29 23.02
N LEU A 215 4.76 11.20 22.17
CA LEU A 215 5.30 12.34 21.42
C LEU A 215 4.50 12.60 20.13
N TRP A 216 3.62 11.70 19.71
CA TRP A 216 2.98 11.70 18.40
C TRP A 216 1.73 12.58 18.33
N ASN A 217 1.93 13.89 18.60
CA ASN A 217 0.85 14.88 18.64
C ASN A 217 1.40 16.31 18.53
N ARG A 218 0.48 17.27 18.39
CA ARG A 218 0.77 18.72 18.26
C ARG A 218 1.56 19.36 19.39
N GLN A 219 1.69 18.69 20.54
CA GLN A 219 2.46 19.25 21.66
C GLN A 219 3.96 19.13 21.39
N TYR A 220 4.37 18.08 20.72
CA TYR A 220 5.78 17.74 20.48
C TYR A 220 6.20 17.84 19.02
N ILE A 221 5.28 17.58 18.07
CA ILE A 221 5.57 17.64 16.64
C ILE A 221 5.34 19.06 16.14
N ASP A 222 6.37 19.59 15.43
CA ASP A 222 6.35 20.90 14.78
C ASP A 222 5.74 20.79 13.38
N GLU A 223 6.25 19.85 12.59
CA GLU A 223 5.79 19.58 11.22
C GLU A 223 6.03 18.12 10.83
N VAL A 224 5.30 17.66 9.83
CA VAL A 224 5.49 16.37 9.18
C VAL A 224 5.72 16.61 7.69
N GLN A 225 6.76 15.98 7.11
CA GLN A 225 7.06 16.09 5.69
C GLN A 225 6.95 14.70 5.05
N ILE A 226 6.21 14.60 3.94
CA ILE A 226 6.00 13.35 3.21
C ILE A 226 6.50 13.54 1.78
N PHE A 227 7.53 12.80 1.41
CA PHE A 227 8.15 12.84 0.09
C PHE A 227 7.89 11.55 -0.69
N ALA A 228 7.53 11.69 -1.96
CA ALA A 228 7.43 10.59 -2.91
C ALA A 228 7.97 11.06 -4.26
N THR A 229 9.28 10.97 -4.46
CA THR A 229 9.99 11.54 -5.61
C THR A 229 10.53 10.46 -6.54
N GLU A 230 10.52 10.72 -7.84
CA GLU A 230 11.00 9.81 -8.88
C GLU A 230 12.03 10.50 -9.77
N LYS A 231 13.13 9.78 -10.11
CA LYS A 231 14.14 10.24 -11.07
C LYS A 231 13.69 10.13 -12.52
N ILE A 232 12.82 9.16 -12.80
CA ILE A 232 12.32 8.88 -14.14
C ILE A 232 11.19 9.83 -14.54
N GLY A 233 11.00 10.02 -15.83
CA GLY A 233 9.86 10.74 -16.42
C GLY A 233 8.62 9.87 -16.54
N VAL A 234 7.73 10.20 -17.48
CA VAL A 234 6.52 9.39 -17.78
C VAL A 234 6.80 8.19 -18.64
N GLU A 235 7.91 8.18 -19.39
CA GLU A 235 8.43 7.06 -20.20
C GLU A 235 7.34 6.21 -20.86
N GLY A 236 6.93 6.43 -22.05
CA GLY A 236 5.95 5.62 -22.78
C GLY A 236 4.54 5.47 -22.15
N ARG A 237 4.30 6.01 -20.94
CA ARG A 237 2.99 6.05 -20.26
C ARG A 237 2.36 7.44 -20.27
N ALA A 238 2.80 8.31 -21.17
CA ALA A 238 2.34 9.70 -21.22
C ALA A 238 0.82 9.80 -21.36
N GLN A 239 0.20 9.00 -22.21
CA GLN A 239 -1.25 8.99 -22.40
C GLN A 239 -2.02 8.68 -21.11
N TYR A 240 -1.57 7.72 -20.31
CA TYR A 240 -2.14 7.43 -19.00
C TYR A 240 -1.92 8.60 -18.04
N TYR A 241 -0.70 9.16 -18.04
CA TYR A 241 -0.32 10.22 -17.11
C TYR A 241 -1.02 11.54 -17.39
N GLU A 242 -1.33 11.83 -18.67
CA GLU A 242 -2.15 12.99 -19.05
C GLU A 242 -3.53 13.00 -18.36
N GLY A 243 -4.12 11.84 -18.15
CA GLY A 243 -5.39 11.70 -17.45
C GLY A 243 -5.30 11.79 -15.91
N SER A 244 -4.12 11.56 -15.33
CA SER A 244 -3.94 11.48 -13.87
C SER A 244 -3.14 12.65 -13.28
N GLY A 245 -1.96 12.92 -13.79
CA GLY A 245 -1.01 13.88 -13.22
C GLY A 245 -0.52 13.47 -11.82
N ALA A 246 0.39 14.27 -11.26
CA ALA A 246 1.04 13.97 -9.98
C ALA A 246 0.05 13.86 -8.80
N VAL A 247 -1.03 14.63 -8.81
CA VAL A 247 -2.01 14.63 -7.72
C VAL A 247 -2.77 13.30 -7.65
N ARG A 248 -3.39 12.86 -8.76
CA ARG A 248 -4.17 11.63 -8.78
C ARG A 248 -3.29 10.38 -8.78
N ASP A 249 -2.08 10.46 -9.38
CA ASP A 249 -1.18 9.32 -9.42
C ASP A 249 -0.53 9.03 -8.06
N MET A 250 -0.23 10.05 -7.27
CA MET A 250 0.57 9.91 -6.05
C MET A 250 -0.11 10.46 -4.78
N LEU A 251 -0.56 11.72 -4.78
CA LEU A 251 -1.07 12.36 -3.57
C LEU A 251 -2.38 11.73 -3.12
N GLN A 252 -3.36 11.66 -4.00
CA GLN A 252 -4.75 11.28 -3.70
C GLN A 252 -4.92 9.81 -3.25
N ASN A 253 -3.91 8.99 -3.45
CA ASN A 253 -3.89 7.60 -3.03
C ASN A 253 -2.72 7.32 -2.06
N HIS A 254 -1.53 7.04 -2.56
CA HIS A 254 -0.39 6.56 -1.78
C HIS A 254 0.00 7.48 -0.63
N MET A 255 0.15 8.79 -0.91
CA MET A 255 0.60 9.73 0.13
C MET A 255 -0.48 9.97 1.18
N LEU A 256 -1.77 10.01 0.80
CA LEU A 256 -2.87 10.10 1.76
C LEU A 256 -3.01 8.83 2.61
N GLN A 257 -2.66 7.65 2.08
CA GLN A 257 -2.61 6.43 2.87
C GLN A 257 -1.50 6.50 3.93
N VAL A 258 -0.31 6.96 3.55
CA VAL A 258 0.82 7.16 4.47
C VAL A 258 0.45 8.21 5.53
N LEU A 259 -0.10 9.35 5.12
CA LEU A 259 -0.58 10.41 6.02
C LEU A 259 -1.60 9.86 7.02
N ALA A 260 -2.57 9.07 6.55
CA ALA A 260 -3.60 8.51 7.43
C ALA A 260 -3.01 7.54 8.46
N LEU A 261 -2.04 6.70 8.09
CA LEU A 261 -1.33 5.81 9.03
C LEU A 261 -0.47 6.57 10.04
N LEU A 262 0.16 7.66 9.59
CA LEU A 262 0.95 8.54 10.47
C LEU A 262 0.06 9.27 11.48
N ALA A 263 -1.13 9.70 11.08
CA ALA A 263 -1.94 10.61 11.86
C ALA A 263 -3.08 9.94 12.65
N MET A 264 -3.43 8.68 12.35
CA MET A 264 -4.54 7.98 13.01
C MET A 264 -4.28 7.75 14.50
N ASP A 265 -5.35 7.61 15.29
CA ASP A 265 -5.27 7.12 16.66
C ASP A 265 -5.00 5.61 16.68
N ALA A 266 -4.55 5.11 17.84
CA ALA A 266 -4.34 3.69 18.03
C ALA A 266 -5.68 2.93 17.86
N PRO A 267 -5.75 1.95 16.95
CA PRO A 267 -6.96 1.16 16.81
C PRO A 267 -7.18 0.27 18.04
N CYS A 268 -8.43 0.03 18.41
CA CYS A 268 -8.75 -0.84 19.56
C CYS A 268 -8.36 -2.31 19.32
N LYS A 269 -8.21 -2.70 18.05
CA LYS A 269 -7.70 -4.02 17.60
C LYS A 269 -6.91 -3.84 16.33
N LEU A 270 -5.88 -4.66 16.17
CA LEU A 270 -5.08 -4.68 14.94
C LEU A 270 -5.77 -5.54 13.87
N ASP A 271 -6.92 -5.07 13.41
CA ASP A 271 -7.65 -5.66 12.29
C ASP A 271 -7.97 -4.59 11.21
N ALA A 272 -8.26 -5.07 10.01
CA ALA A 272 -8.48 -4.20 8.85
C ALA A 272 -9.66 -3.22 9.04
N LYS A 273 -10.70 -3.60 9.78
CA LYS A 273 -11.90 -2.78 10.01
C LYS A 273 -11.57 -1.61 10.93
N GLU A 274 -10.89 -1.86 12.04
CA GLU A 274 -10.56 -0.82 13.01
C GLU A 274 -9.47 0.12 12.46
N ILE A 275 -8.46 -0.40 11.74
CA ILE A 275 -7.47 0.44 11.05
C ILE A 275 -8.16 1.36 10.03
N ARG A 276 -9.10 0.85 9.21
CA ARG A 276 -9.85 1.70 8.26
C ARG A 276 -10.68 2.75 8.97
N ARG A 277 -11.30 2.43 10.11
CA ARG A 277 -12.10 3.37 10.89
C ARG A 277 -11.24 4.55 11.39
N GLU A 278 -10.06 4.27 11.92
CA GLU A 278 -9.16 5.33 12.37
C GLU A 278 -8.63 6.18 11.21
N LYS A 279 -8.27 5.56 10.07
CA LYS A 279 -7.86 6.29 8.86
C LYS A 279 -8.96 7.21 8.33
N VAL A 280 -10.22 6.78 8.33
CA VAL A 280 -11.36 7.59 7.89
C VAL A 280 -11.52 8.83 8.76
N LYS A 281 -11.34 8.74 10.07
CA LYS A 281 -11.40 9.92 10.98
C LYS A 281 -10.35 10.97 10.60
N VAL A 282 -9.14 10.54 10.28
CA VAL A 282 -8.06 11.44 9.83
C VAL A 282 -8.43 12.10 8.51
N LEU A 283 -8.83 11.31 7.51
CA LEU A 283 -9.13 11.82 6.17
C LEU A 283 -10.35 12.74 6.16
N ALA A 284 -11.35 12.47 7.00
CA ALA A 284 -12.53 13.33 7.15
C ALA A 284 -12.20 14.68 7.80
N ALA A 285 -11.14 14.76 8.62
CA ALA A 285 -10.66 15.99 9.24
C ALA A 285 -9.55 16.68 8.42
N ALA A 286 -9.07 16.06 7.34
CA ALA A 286 -8.01 16.60 6.52
C ALA A 286 -8.52 17.69 5.58
N ARG A 287 -7.77 18.80 5.49
CA ARG A 287 -8.00 19.87 4.53
C ARG A 287 -6.70 20.33 3.90
N MET A 288 -6.79 20.81 2.67
CA MET A 288 -5.66 21.47 2.01
C MET A 288 -5.34 22.78 2.69
N GLY A 289 -4.04 23.06 2.85
CA GLY A 289 -3.56 24.37 3.26
C GLY A 289 -3.62 25.39 2.13
N SER A 290 -3.18 26.61 2.41
CA SER A 290 -3.14 27.69 1.43
C SER A 290 -1.94 27.60 0.47
N LYS A 291 -0.93 26.84 0.83
CA LYS A 291 0.28 26.66 0.00
C LYS A 291 0.10 25.44 -0.89
N TYR A 292 0.11 25.67 -2.18
CA TYR A 292 0.10 24.64 -3.21
C TYR A 292 0.88 25.11 -4.43
N ILE A 293 1.78 24.26 -4.90
CA ILE A 293 2.60 24.51 -6.08
C ILE A 293 2.45 23.29 -6.99
N ALA A 294 2.23 23.52 -8.28
CA ALA A 294 2.24 22.51 -9.31
C ALA A 294 3.10 22.95 -10.48
N GLY A 295 3.69 22.01 -11.18
CA GLY A 295 4.54 22.29 -12.32
C GLY A 295 4.80 21.07 -13.18
N GLN A 296 5.52 21.30 -14.28
CA GLN A 296 5.97 20.25 -15.18
C GLN A 296 7.49 20.23 -15.21
N TYR A 297 8.10 19.06 -15.38
CA TYR A 297 9.52 18.99 -15.64
C TYR A 297 9.83 19.46 -17.07
N GLU A 298 11.03 19.96 -17.28
CA GLU A 298 11.51 20.40 -18.58
C GLU A 298 11.50 19.25 -19.59
N GLY A 299 10.93 19.48 -20.77
CA GLY A 299 10.80 18.48 -21.85
C GLY A 299 9.56 17.57 -21.71
N TYR A 300 8.63 17.83 -20.74
CA TYR A 300 7.42 17.01 -20.61
C TYR A 300 6.53 17.08 -21.84
N ARG A 301 6.34 18.28 -22.41
CA ARG A 301 5.45 18.51 -23.56
C ARG A 301 6.00 17.95 -24.88
N GLU A 302 7.28 17.63 -24.91
CA GLU A 302 7.96 16.99 -26.04
C GLU A 302 7.89 15.47 -26.00
N GLU A 303 7.40 14.89 -24.88
CA GLU A 303 7.28 13.44 -24.77
C GLU A 303 6.15 12.88 -25.65
N GLN A 304 6.40 11.74 -26.29
CA GLN A 304 5.43 11.11 -27.17
C GLN A 304 4.15 10.72 -26.40
N GLY A 305 3.00 11.22 -26.86
CA GLY A 305 1.70 10.96 -26.24
C GLY A 305 1.24 12.02 -25.26
N VAL A 306 2.05 13.08 -25.04
CA VAL A 306 1.62 14.27 -24.31
C VAL A 306 0.87 15.23 -25.25
N GLY A 307 -0.26 15.76 -24.78
CA GLY A 307 -1.07 16.70 -25.54
C GLY A 307 -0.35 18.04 -25.79
N VAL A 308 -0.58 18.61 -26.97
CA VAL A 308 -0.07 19.95 -27.30
C VAL A 308 -0.68 20.97 -26.33
N GLY A 309 0.19 21.68 -25.56
CA GLY A 309 -0.28 22.64 -24.55
C GLY A 309 -0.75 22.02 -23.25
N SER A 310 -0.41 20.76 -22.98
CA SER A 310 -0.73 20.08 -21.72
C SER A 310 -0.35 20.92 -20.50
N GLU A 311 -1.26 21.00 -19.55
CA GLU A 311 -1.08 21.61 -18.22
C GLU A 311 -1.04 20.56 -17.10
N THR A 312 -1.02 19.27 -17.46
CA THR A 312 -1.00 18.15 -16.50
C THR A 312 0.24 18.22 -15.62
N PRO A 313 0.11 18.37 -14.28
CA PRO A 313 1.25 18.55 -13.41
C PRO A 313 2.04 17.26 -13.26
N THR A 314 3.36 17.33 -13.48
CA THR A 314 4.31 16.24 -13.20
C THR A 314 4.99 16.38 -11.84
N PHE A 315 4.74 17.49 -11.16
CA PHE A 315 5.19 17.84 -9.82
C PHE A 315 4.07 18.52 -9.07
N CYS A 316 3.92 18.22 -7.79
CA CYS A 316 3.12 19.02 -6.87
C CYS A 316 3.71 18.98 -5.47
N ALA A 317 3.56 20.09 -4.75
CA ALA A 317 3.91 20.25 -3.34
C ALA A 317 2.88 21.15 -2.66
N GLY A 318 2.71 20.96 -1.36
CA GLY A 318 1.77 21.77 -0.60
C GLY A 318 1.64 21.29 0.84
N ASP A 319 0.65 21.85 1.52
CA ASP A 319 0.36 21.55 2.92
C ASP A 319 -1.03 20.94 3.08
N ILE A 320 -1.12 19.98 3.98
CA ILE A 320 -2.38 19.41 4.50
C ILE A 320 -2.42 19.68 5.99
N TYR A 321 -3.58 20.06 6.52
CA TYR A 321 -3.85 20.18 7.95
C TYR A 321 -4.93 19.18 8.34
N ILE A 322 -4.89 18.73 9.59
CA ILE A 322 -5.85 17.79 10.15
C ILE A 322 -6.53 18.45 11.34
N ASP A 323 -7.79 18.85 11.15
CA ASP A 323 -8.57 19.64 12.13
C ASP A 323 -9.12 18.72 13.22
N ASN A 324 -8.25 18.23 14.10
CA ASN A 324 -8.59 17.42 15.27
C ASN A 324 -7.68 17.75 16.46
N TRP A 325 -8.02 17.25 17.65
CA TRP A 325 -7.28 17.54 18.89
C TRP A 325 -5.81 17.14 18.85
N ARG A 326 -5.48 16.07 18.14
CA ARG A 326 -4.12 15.56 18.06
C ARG A 326 -3.22 16.43 17.18
N TRP A 327 -3.77 16.98 16.09
CA TRP A 327 -2.98 17.56 15.01
C TRP A 327 -3.24 19.03 14.69
N GLU A 328 -4.23 19.64 15.35
CA GLU A 328 -4.56 21.06 15.09
C GLU A 328 -3.31 21.95 15.12
N GLY A 329 -3.09 22.67 14.00
CA GLY A 329 -1.96 23.60 13.82
C GLY A 329 -0.67 22.94 13.32
N VAL A 330 -0.57 21.61 13.23
CA VAL A 330 0.62 20.92 12.66
C VAL A 330 0.49 20.82 11.15
N PRO A 331 1.40 21.40 10.36
CA PRO A 331 1.40 21.21 8.91
C PRO A 331 1.94 19.84 8.53
N PHE A 332 1.26 19.18 7.59
CA PHE A 332 1.74 18.01 6.88
C PHE A 332 2.15 18.46 5.47
N HIS A 333 3.43 18.71 5.27
CA HIS A 333 3.98 19.07 3.98
C HIS A 333 4.07 17.83 3.09
N PHE A 334 3.63 17.93 1.85
CA PHE A 334 3.81 16.89 0.86
C PHE A 334 4.57 17.40 -0.37
N MET A 335 5.35 16.50 -0.97
CA MET A 335 6.01 16.75 -2.24
C MET A 335 6.11 15.47 -3.05
N THR A 336 5.66 15.53 -4.30
CA THR A 336 5.81 14.43 -5.25
C THR A 336 6.08 14.96 -6.65
N GLY A 337 6.78 14.18 -7.45
CA GLY A 337 7.06 14.56 -8.83
C GLY A 337 8.02 13.59 -9.52
N LYS A 338 8.06 13.74 -10.85
CA LYS A 338 8.94 13.01 -11.76
C LYS A 338 10.12 13.86 -12.21
N LYS A 339 11.18 13.21 -12.70
CA LYS A 339 12.47 13.85 -13.09
C LYS A 339 13.06 14.74 -12.00
N LEU A 340 12.93 14.33 -10.73
CA LEU A 340 13.56 15.01 -9.61
C LEU A 340 14.99 14.47 -9.37
N PRO A 341 15.87 15.25 -8.72
CA PRO A 341 17.29 14.87 -8.51
C PRO A 341 17.48 13.54 -7.79
N TYR A 342 16.54 13.16 -6.92
CA TYR A 342 16.59 11.89 -6.18
C TYR A 342 15.27 11.16 -6.24
N GLN A 343 15.36 9.85 -6.14
CA GLN A 343 14.22 8.96 -5.94
C GLN A 343 14.17 8.61 -4.47
N CYS A 344 13.08 8.97 -3.80
CA CYS A 344 12.84 8.55 -2.43
C CYS A 344 11.35 8.49 -2.11
N VAL A 345 11.01 7.63 -1.18
CA VAL A 345 9.75 7.69 -0.44
C VAL A 345 10.14 7.78 1.03
N GLU A 346 9.88 8.94 1.63
CA GLU A 346 10.39 9.27 2.96
C GLU A 346 9.40 10.13 3.73
N VAL A 347 9.35 9.91 5.03
CA VAL A 347 8.65 10.76 5.99
C VAL A 347 9.65 11.33 6.97
N VAL A 348 9.60 12.64 7.17
CA VAL A 348 10.37 13.34 8.20
C VAL A 348 9.40 13.96 9.18
N ILE A 349 9.56 13.65 10.45
CA ILE A 349 8.78 14.20 11.55
C ILE A 349 9.72 15.04 12.38
N LYS A 350 9.55 16.36 12.33
CA LYS A 350 10.34 17.33 13.07
C LYS A 350 9.70 17.60 14.42
N LEU A 351 10.48 17.52 15.46
CA LEU A 351 10.03 17.83 16.81
C LEU A 351 10.18 19.32 17.09
N LYS A 352 9.36 19.84 17.99
CA LYS A 352 9.45 21.22 18.46
C LYS A 352 10.74 21.44 19.21
N ALA A 353 11.28 22.64 19.10
CA ALA A 353 12.39 23.07 19.93
C ALA A 353 12.00 23.03 21.43
N PRO A 354 12.95 22.76 22.33
CA PRO A 354 12.75 22.90 23.76
C PRO A 354 12.22 24.31 24.11
N PRO A 355 11.38 24.41 25.16
CA PRO A 355 10.79 25.73 25.53
C PRO A 355 11.82 26.75 26.03
N LEU A 356 12.99 26.28 26.43
CA LEU A 356 14.12 27.14 26.83
C LEU A 356 15.34 26.83 25.95
N ASN A 357 15.87 27.85 25.32
CA ASN A 357 17.16 27.74 24.62
C ASN A 357 18.29 27.97 25.65
N LEU A 358 18.89 26.86 26.09
CA LEU A 358 20.01 26.87 27.05
C LEU A 358 21.38 26.86 26.38
N PHE A 359 21.42 26.71 25.06
CA PHE A 359 22.65 26.61 24.27
C PHE A 359 22.63 27.72 23.20
N ASP A 360 23.30 28.82 23.51
CA ASP A 360 23.34 30.00 22.64
C ASP A 360 23.80 29.67 21.22
N GLY A 361 23.03 30.10 20.23
CA GLY A 361 23.32 29.87 18.81
C GLY A 361 23.06 28.44 18.30
N HIS A 362 22.52 27.56 19.13
CA HIS A 362 22.16 26.21 18.72
C HIS A 362 20.79 26.17 18.01
N GLU A 363 20.76 25.53 16.83
CA GLU A 363 19.53 25.23 16.11
C GLU A 363 19.09 23.80 16.44
N TYR A 364 17.98 23.67 17.15
CA TYR A 364 17.40 22.38 17.50
C TYR A 364 16.80 21.71 16.26
N ASN A 365 17.17 20.44 16.04
CA ASN A 365 16.78 19.72 14.85
C ASN A 365 16.45 18.25 15.13
N ASP A 366 15.84 18.01 16.28
CA ASP A 366 15.36 16.68 16.66
C ASP A 366 14.29 16.20 15.69
N ARG A 367 14.48 15.01 15.13
CA ARG A 367 13.58 14.48 14.12
C ARG A 367 13.58 12.95 14.05
N ILE A 368 12.46 12.41 13.60
CA ILE A 368 12.31 11.01 13.24
C ILE A 368 12.22 10.95 11.71
N VAL A 369 13.06 10.13 11.08
CA VAL A 369 13.09 9.93 9.63
C VAL A 369 12.70 8.48 9.35
N MET A 370 11.66 8.27 8.55
CA MET A 370 11.23 6.96 8.06
C MET A 370 11.41 6.93 6.56
N ARG A 371 12.41 6.21 6.08
CA ARG A 371 12.64 6.01 4.65
C ARG A 371 12.06 4.66 4.22
N PHE A 372 11.23 4.68 3.19
CA PHE A 372 10.60 3.50 2.64
C PHE A 372 11.29 2.99 1.37
N GLN A 373 11.94 3.89 0.65
CA GLN A 373 12.70 3.60 -0.57
C GLN A 373 13.79 4.67 -0.80
N PRO A 374 14.98 4.30 -1.42
CA PRO A 374 15.37 2.96 -1.86
C PRO A 374 15.79 2.04 -0.72
N ASP A 375 16.47 2.56 0.31
CA ASP A 375 17.00 1.78 1.43
C ASP A 375 16.11 1.99 2.65
N ALA A 376 15.31 0.98 2.96
CA ALA A 376 14.33 1.06 4.05
C ALA A 376 15.02 1.12 5.42
N HIS A 377 14.83 2.23 6.13
CA HIS A 377 15.36 2.41 7.49
C HIS A 377 14.55 3.46 8.28
N MET A 378 14.76 3.49 9.58
CA MET A 378 14.24 4.51 10.46
C MET A 378 15.38 5.06 11.33
N ASP A 379 15.51 6.38 11.34
CA ASP A 379 16.46 7.11 12.18
C ASP A 379 15.72 7.97 13.20
N ILE A 380 16.23 8.00 14.42
CA ILE A 380 15.88 9.03 15.41
C ILE A 380 17.13 9.89 15.59
N ARG A 381 17.04 11.16 15.23
CA ARG A 381 18.13 12.13 15.35
C ARG A 381 17.85 13.05 16.51
N ILE A 382 18.74 13.06 17.47
CA ILE A 382 18.68 13.88 18.67
C ILE A 382 20.02 14.59 18.85
N ASP A 383 19.96 15.76 19.45
CA ASP A 383 21.15 16.55 19.76
C ASP A 383 21.88 15.98 20.97
N ILE A 384 23.18 15.80 20.83
CA ILE A 384 24.07 15.40 21.92
C ILE A 384 25.27 16.32 21.97
N LYS A 385 25.80 16.59 23.16
CA LYS A 385 27.04 17.34 23.31
C LYS A 385 28.22 16.52 22.77
N SER A 386 29.02 17.12 21.89
CA SER A 386 30.30 16.55 21.49
C SER A 386 31.27 16.42 22.67
N PRO A 387 32.11 15.37 22.72
CA PRO A 387 33.17 15.30 23.73
C PRO A 387 34.09 16.53 23.68
N GLY A 388 34.45 17.05 24.84
CA GLY A 388 35.33 18.22 24.98
C GLY A 388 34.84 19.17 26.07
N LEU A 389 35.68 20.19 26.35
CA LEU A 389 35.28 21.30 27.21
C LEU A 389 34.27 22.19 26.47
N LEU A 390 33.35 22.79 27.21
CA LEU A 390 32.43 23.83 26.71
C LEU A 390 33.20 25.05 26.24
#